data_59181379950e8ee6fdffbef32ab97610
#
_entry.id   59181379950e8ee6fdffbef32ab97610
#
_cell.length_a   1.000
_cell.length_b   1.000
_cell.length_c   1.000
_cell.angle_alpha   90.00
_cell.angle_beta   90.00
_cell.angle_gamma   90.00
#
_symmetry.space_group_name_H-M   'P 1'
#
loop_
_entity.id
_entity.type
_entity.pdbx_description
1 polymer ?
#
loop_
_entity_poly.entity_id
_entity_poly.type
_entity_poly.pdbx_seq_one_letter_code
_entity_poly.pdbx_strand_id
1 'polypeptide(L)'
;MTSQPVFPGYVSAHTCRVATPAFHRSPFALALSVIVVSADSGPTLRECVRGVLASTLPLELILVDNDSHDGVPEAIERAHAHDTRLKVIYNYRNLGFGPAANLAAKQAHGQALLILNPDCLLRQGDLQRLLDLLSGQPRAGLIGAVVCDADGLPDPASWRRDPLLQRSLNSLLGRSGEKVNIEREIPAEVVEAEAVSGAVMLMPRAMFQRLGGFDEDYFLHCEDLDLCRRVRDLGYQVLLAGDVRVLHGKGSSSRHRPVFVSRHKHRGMWRWFRKHDPAARNPLTAGVVWLGIWSHFLAQVPAQLWRLLRAKKAGNGRVAGGE
;
A
#
# COMPACT_ATOMS: atom_id res chain seq x y z
N MET A 1 40.91 -3.34 -53.11
CA MET A 1 41.30 -3.63 -51.71
C MET A 1 40.74 -2.47 -50.86
N THR A 2 39.54 -2.60 -50.37
CA THR A 2 38.82 -1.60 -49.55
C THR A 2 38.65 -2.25 -48.14
N SER A 3 39.39 -1.69 -47.20
CA SER A 3 39.37 -2.06 -45.80
C SER A 3 38.11 -1.46 -45.13
N GLN A 4 37.27 -2.35 -44.57
CA GLN A 4 36.16 -1.94 -43.69
C GLN A 4 36.69 -1.65 -42.27
N PRO A 5 36.14 -0.66 -41.54
CA PRO A 5 36.52 -0.42 -40.16
C PRO A 5 35.86 -1.43 -39.20
N VAL A 6 36.68 -2.03 -38.35
CA VAL A 6 36.26 -2.89 -37.24
C VAL A 6 35.75 -2.01 -36.08
N PHE A 7 34.48 -2.14 -35.71
CA PHE A 7 33.95 -1.54 -34.51
C PHE A 7 34.31 -2.39 -33.29
N PRO A 8 34.82 -1.80 -32.19
CA PRO A 8 35.12 -2.55 -30.97
C PRO A 8 33.84 -2.99 -30.28
N GLY A 9 33.84 -4.25 -29.83
CA GLY A 9 32.71 -4.93 -29.25
C GLY A 9 32.10 -4.23 -28.01
N TYR A 10 30.79 -4.24 -27.99
CA TYR A 10 30.00 -3.97 -26.81
C TYR A 10 30.33 -4.97 -25.71
N VAL A 11 31.02 -4.53 -24.69
CA VAL A 11 31.16 -5.30 -23.43
C VAL A 11 29.79 -5.31 -22.76
N SER A 12 29.14 -6.46 -22.79
CA SER A 12 27.93 -6.72 -22.01
C SER A 12 28.22 -6.45 -20.53
N ALA A 13 27.61 -5.43 -19.99
CA ALA A 13 27.62 -5.17 -18.56
C ALA A 13 26.92 -6.33 -17.85
N HIS A 14 27.68 -7.30 -17.39
CA HIS A 14 27.20 -8.25 -16.39
C HIS A 14 26.83 -7.46 -15.13
N THR A 15 25.55 -7.10 -15.03
CA THR A 15 24.99 -6.63 -13.75
C THR A 15 25.15 -7.75 -12.75
N CYS A 16 26.14 -7.60 -11.88
CA CYS A 16 26.33 -8.46 -10.73
C CYS A 16 25.07 -8.34 -9.88
N ARG A 17 24.17 -9.31 -10.00
CA ARG A 17 22.97 -9.42 -9.14
C ARG A 17 23.48 -9.79 -7.75
N VAL A 18 23.72 -8.80 -6.91
CA VAL A 18 23.90 -9.04 -5.48
C VAL A 18 22.58 -9.58 -4.96
N ALA A 19 22.53 -10.89 -4.74
CA ALA A 19 21.36 -11.54 -4.17
C ALA A 19 21.09 -10.94 -2.79
N THR A 20 19.86 -10.44 -2.58
CA THR A 20 19.42 -10.20 -1.21
C THR A 20 19.32 -11.58 -0.55
N PRO A 21 19.88 -11.76 0.67
CA PRO A 21 19.80 -13.04 1.34
C PRO A 21 18.33 -13.42 1.52
N ALA A 22 17.99 -14.68 1.27
CA ALA A 22 16.67 -15.21 1.55
C ALA A 22 16.29 -14.89 3.00
N PHE A 23 15.02 -14.56 3.23
CA PHE A 23 14.53 -14.28 4.57
C PHE A 23 14.58 -15.57 5.40
N HIS A 24 15.45 -15.58 6.42
CA HIS A 24 15.54 -16.66 7.40
C HIS A 24 15.26 -16.10 8.79
N ARG A 25 14.32 -16.71 9.50
CA ARG A 25 14.05 -16.37 10.90
C ARG A 25 15.21 -16.77 11.79
N SER A 26 15.76 -15.80 12.50
CA SER A 26 16.60 -16.08 13.66
C SER A 26 15.69 -16.29 14.89
N PRO A 27 15.83 -17.37 15.65
CA PRO A 27 14.99 -17.62 16.83
C PRO A 27 15.23 -16.60 17.96
N PHE A 28 16.33 -15.85 17.91
CA PHE A 28 16.74 -14.88 18.94
C PHE A 28 16.50 -13.43 18.52
N ALA A 29 16.03 -13.16 17.31
CA ALA A 29 15.82 -11.81 16.81
C ALA A 29 14.32 -11.47 16.79
N LEU A 30 14.03 -10.16 16.93
CA LEU A 30 12.69 -9.63 16.72
C LEU A 30 12.22 -9.97 15.31
N ALA A 31 11.14 -10.76 15.21
CA ALA A 31 10.72 -11.31 13.92
C ALA A 31 10.06 -10.25 13.03
N LEU A 32 9.25 -9.37 13.63
CA LEU A 32 8.34 -8.50 12.89
C LEU A 32 8.26 -7.11 13.51
N SER A 33 8.36 -6.08 12.66
CA SER A 33 7.89 -4.72 12.99
C SER A 33 6.60 -4.47 12.22
N VAL A 34 5.51 -4.24 12.94
CA VAL A 34 4.24 -3.81 12.34
C VAL A 34 4.22 -2.29 12.35
N ILE A 35 3.97 -1.68 11.19
CA ILE A 35 3.88 -0.23 11.02
C ILE A 35 2.45 0.13 10.68
N VAL A 36 1.83 0.97 11.50
CA VAL A 36 0.47 1.49 11.30
C VAL A 36 0.55 3.01 11.22
N VAL A 37 0.03 3.60 10.15
CA VAL A 37 -0.06 5.06 10.00
C VAL A 37 -1.51 5.49 10.18
N SER A 38 -1.75 6.36 11.15
CA SER A 38 -3.06 6.92 11.46
C SER A 38 -3.14 8.39 11.08
N ALA A 39 -4.28 8.79 10.50
CA ALA A 39 -4.66 10.18 10.27
C ALA A 39 -6.19 10.29 10.41
N ASP A 40 -6.67 10.60 11.59
CA ASP A 40 -8.09 10.61 11.95
C ASP A 40 -8.78 9.27 11.65
N SER A 41 -8.16 8.15 12.06
CA SER A 41 -8.60 6.79 11.71
C SER A 41 -9.82 6.32 12.53
N GLY A 42 -10.14 7.02 13.60
CA GLY A 42 -11.29 6.72 14.46
C GLY A 42 -11.10 5.43 15.28
N PRO A 43 -12.21 4.88 15.82
CA PRO A 43 -12.16 3.78 16.80
C PRO A 43 -11.62 2.46 16.25
N THR A 44 -11.69 2.21 14.94
CA THR A 44 -11.16 0.99 14.31
C THR A 44 -9.65 0.83 14.51
N LEU A 45 -8.91 1.94 14.67
CA LEU A 45 -7.50 1.89 15.02
C LEU A 45 -7.24 1.14 16.34
N ARG A 46 -8.12 1.28 17.35
CA ARG A 46 -7.98 0.56 18.62
C ARG A 46 -8.09 -0.96 18.44
N GLU A 47 -8.98 -1.39 17.57
CA GLU A 47 -9.18 -2.80 17.25
C GLU A 47 -8.00 -3.37 16.47
N CYS A 48 -7.49 -2.61 15.50
CA CYS A 48 -6.28 -2.95 14.75
C CYS A 48 -5.08 -3.17 15.71
N VAL A 49 -4.79 -2.18 16.56
CA VAL A 49 -3.68 -2.24 17.53
C VAL A 49 -3.85 -3.42 18.48
N ARG A 50 -5.06 -3.63 19.04
CA ARG A 50 -5.35 -4.74 19.93
C ARG A 50 -5.14 -6.09 19.23
N GLY A 51 -5.58 -6.24 17.98
CA GLY A 51 -5.39 -7.46 17.20
C GLY A 51 -3.93 -7.78 16.96
N VAL A 52 -3.09 -6.79 16.67
CA VAL A 52 -1.65 -6.95 16.52
C VAL A 52 -0.99 -7.34 17.84
N LEU A 53 -1.29 -6.63 18.94
CA LEU A 53 -0.69 -6.88 20.26
C LEU A 53 -1.18 -8.16 20.94
N ALA A 54 -2.30 -8.72 20.48
CA ALA A 54 -2.76 -10.04 20.91
C ALA A 54 -1.90 -11.21 20.39
N SER A 55 -1.01 -10.93 19.43
CA SER A 55 -0.08 -11.93 18.90
C SER A 55 0.98 -12.30 19.93
N THR A 56 1.33 -13.59 19.96
CA THR A 56 2.44 -14.14 20.77
C THR A 56 3.79 -14.09 20.06
N LEU A 57 3.83 -13.60 18.84
CA LEU A 57 5.07 -13.45 18.08
C LEU A 57 6.02 -12.43 18.72
N PRO A 58 7.34 -12.60 18.62
CA PRO A 58 8.28 -11.56 18.97
C PRO A 58 8.16 -10.43 17.94
N LEU A 59 7.33 -9.43 18.26
CA LEU A 59 7.05 -8.27 17.40
C LEU A 59 7.15 -6.96 18.17
N GLU A 60 7.32 -5.89 17.42
CA GLU A 60 7.04 -4.51 17.83
C GLU A 60 5.94 -3.93 16.95
N LEU A 61 5.19 -3.00 17.49
CA LEU A 61 4.19 -2.19 16.78
C LEU A 61 4.59 -0.73 16.85
N ILE A 62 4.83 -0.13 15.69
CA ILE A 62 5.13 1.29 15.55
C ILE A 62 3.88 1.97 14.98
N LEU A 63 3.16 2.68 15.83
CA LEU A 63 2.02 3.51 15.46
C LEU A 63 2.54 4.91 15.14
N VAL A 64 2.32 5.37 13.90
CA VAL A 64 2.60 6.76 13.52
C VAL A 64 1.30 7.53 13.53
N ASP A 65 1.19 8.47 14.43
CA ASP A 65 0.17 9.51 14.36
C ASP A 65 0.59 10.58 13.35
N ASN A 66 -0.13 10.65 12.25
CA ASN A 66 0.17 11.55 11.14
C ASN A 66 -0.73 12.80 11.19
N ASP A 67 -0.70 13.51 12.32
CA ASP A 67 -1.49 14.72 12.59
C ASP A 67 -3.00 14.43 12.74
N SER A 68 -3.34 13.46 13.60
CA SER A 68 -4.74 13.17 13.94
C SER A 68 -5.29 14.19 14.95
N HIS A 69 -6.60 14.45 14.85
CA HIS A 69 -7.33 15.35 15.74
C HIS A 69 -8.44 14.61 16.52
N ASP A 70 -8.53 13.30 16.35
CA ASP A 70 -9.56 12.45 16.98
C ASP A 70 -9.18 11.96 18.39
N GLY A 71 -7.95 12.20 18.84
CA GLY A 71 -7.45 11.80 20.17
C GLY A 71 -7.31 10.28 20.36
N VAL A 72 -7.44 9.49 19.27
CA VAL A 72 -7.39 8.03 19.34
C VAL A 72 -5.96 7.53 19.54
N PRO A 73 -4.91 8.04 18.87
CA PRO A 73 -3.54 7.62 19.09
C PRO A 73 -3.07 7.80 20.54
N GLU A 74 -3.35 8.95 21.14
CA GLU A 74 -3.01 9.25 22.55
C GLU A 74 -3.75 8.35 23.53
N ALA A 75 -5.01 8.03 23.22
CA ALA A 75 -5.77 7.11 24.06
C ALA A 75 -5.25 5.68 23.96
N ILE A 76 -4.74 5.24 22.82
CA ILE A 76 -4.09 3.96 22.62
C ILE A 76 -2.78 3.93 23.42
N GLU A 77 -1.94 4.95 23.30
CA GLU A 77 -0.68 5.04 24.05
C GLU A 77 -0.90 4.92 25.56
N ARG A 78 -1.88 5.67 26.09
CA ARG A 78 -2.24 5.58 27.53
C ARG A 78 -2.75 4.19 27.92
N ALA A 79 -3.59 3.57 27.08
CA ALA A 79 -4.17 2.27 27.37
C ALA A 79 -3.13 1.13 27.35
N HIS A 80 -2.05 1.28 26.61
CA HIS A 80 -0.98 0.30 26.45
C HIS A 80 0.37 0.78 27.03
N ALA A 81 0.36 1.71 27.99
CA ALA A 81 1.58 2.31 28.56
C ALA A 81 2.57 1.29 29.15
N HIS A 82 2.09 0.09 29.51
CA HIS A 82 2.93 -1.00 30.05
C HIS A 82 3.37 -2.02 28.99
N ASP A 83 2.87 -1.94 27.77
CA ASP A 83 3.27 -2.86 26.69
C ASP A 83 4.48 -2.30 25.94
N THR A 84 5.66 -2.83 26.27
CA THR A 84 6.95 -2.37 25.70
C THR A 84 7.07 -2.64 24.20
N ARG A 85 6.14 -3.40 23.61
CA ARG A 85 6.09 -3.67 22.16
C ARG A 85 5.50 -2.50 21.38
N LEU A 86 4.69 -1.64 22.00
CA LEU A 86 4.09 -0.48 21.34
C LEU A 86 5.02 0.73 21.42
N LYS A 87 5.25 1.34 20.28
CA LYS A 87 5.90 2.64 20.16
C LYS A 87 5.00 3.57 19.37
N VAL A 88 4.75 4.78 19.88
CA VAL A 88 3.99 5.81 19.17
C VAL A 88 4.93 6.91 18.69
N ILE A 89 4.77 7.35 17.46
CA ILE A 89 5.52 8.47 16.86
C ILE A 89 4.51 9.51 16.43
N TYR A 90 4.66 10.75 16.91
CA TYR A 90 3.78 11.86 16.59
C TYR A 90 4.39 12.75 15.51
N ASN A 91 3.70 12.89 14.39
CA ASN A 91 4.00 13.90 13.38
C ASN A 91 3.12 15.12 13.62
N TYR A 92 3.73 16.30 13.70
CA TYR A 92 2.99 17.56 13.90
C TYR A 92 2.40 18.14 12.60
N ARG A 93 2.39 17.35 11.55
CA ARG A 93 1.72 17.63 10.26
C ARG A 93 1.53 16.33 9.51
N ASN A 94 0.49 16.29 8.69
CA ASN A 94 0.27 15.13 7.80
C ASN A 94 1.30 15.10 6.67
N LEU A 95 2.22 14.13 6.74
CA LEU A 95 3.30 13.94 5.77
C LEU A 95 2.86 13.15 4.53
N GLY A 96 1.65 12.54 4.57
CA GLY A 96 1.23 11.49 3.65
C GLY A 96 1.60 10.10 4.16
N PHE A 97 1.04 9.07 3.50
CA PHE A 97 1.18 7.69 3.96
C PHE A 97 2.62 7.17 3.82
N GLY A 98 3.18 7.26 2.60
CA GLY A 98 4.52 6.73 2.32
C GLY A 98 5.63 7.35 3.18
N PRO A 99 5.75 8.69 3.26
CA PRO A 99 6.73 9.35 4.12
C PRO A 99 6.58 8.99 5.61
N ALA A 100 5.35 8.89 6.12
CA ALA A 100 5.10 8.50 7.51
C ALA A 100 5.51 7.04 7.78
N ALA A 101 5.21 6.12 6.87
CA ALA A 101 5.66 4.74 6.94
C ALA A 101 7.19 4.61 6.85
N ASN A 102 7.85 5.40 6.00
CA ASN A 102 9.30 5.46 5.91
C ASN A 102 9.96 5.92 7.21
N LEU A 103 9.35 6.90 7.89
CA LEU A 103 9.83 7.38 9.18
C LEU A 103 9.81 6.25 10.23
N ALA A 104 8.72 5.50 10.30
CA ALA A 104 8.61 4.34 11.18
C ALA A 104 9.62 3.24 10.83
N ALA A 105 9.75 2.93 9.54
CA ALA A 105 10.65 1.87 9.06
C ALA A 105 12.13 2.14 9.40
N LYS A 106 12.55 3.40 9.52
CA LYS A 106 13.89 3.78 9.98
C LYS A 106 14.13 3.41 11.45
N GLN A 107 13.07 3.29 12.25
CA GLN A 107 13.12 2.95 13.67
C GLN A 107 12.75 1.48 13.94
N ALA A 108 12.46 0.72 12.89
CA ALA A 108 12.07 -0.68 12.98
C ALA A 108 13.27 -1.60 13.16
N HIS A 109 13.15 -2.60 14.06
CA HIS A 109 14.20 -3.56 14.41
C HIS A 109 13.88 -4.98 13.93
N GLY A 110 12.61 -5.28 13.58
CA GLY A 110 12.17 -6.57 13.09
C GLY A 110 12.89 -7.00 11.81
N GLN A 111 13.02 -8.30 11.62
CA GLN A 111 13.60 -8.86 10.38
C GLN A 111 12.69 -8.63 9.16
N ALA A 112 11.37 -8.63 9.40
CA ALA A 112 10.37 -8.27 8.41
C ALA A 112 9.62 -7.00 8.85
N LEU A 113 9.08 -6.27 7.85
CA LEU A 113 8.18 -5.14 8.03
C LEU A 113 6.79 -5.54 7.53
N LEU A 114 5.78 -5.32 8.35
CA LEU A 114 4.38 -5.36 7.93
C LEU A 114 3.84 -3.93 7.93
N ILE A 115 3.54 -3.41 6.77
CA ILE A 115 2.77 -2.17 6.62
C ILE A 115 1.30 -2.54 6.68
N LEU A 116 0.57 -1.97 7.64
CA LEU A 116 -0.81 -2.33 7.93
C LEU A 116 -1.67 -1.06 8.03
N ASN A 117 -2.79 -1.04 7.33
CA ASN A 117 -3.73 0.07 7.45
C ASN A 117 -4.38 0.10 8.84
N PRO A 118 -4.71 1.30 9.36
CA PRO A 118 -5.24 1.49 10.73
C PRO A 118 -6.64 0.93 10.95
N ASP A 119 -7.33 0.54 9.89
CA ASP A 119 -8.67 -0.05 9.89
C ASP A 119 -8.69 -1.51 9.41
N CYS A 120 -7.52 -2.16 9.41
CA CYS A 120 -7.36 -3.59 9.12
C CYS A 120 -7.47 -4.44 10.38
N LEU A 121 -8.31 -5.47 10.33
CA LEU A 121 -8.51 -6.42 11.41
C LEU A 121 -7.96 -7.78 11.00
N LEU A 122 -6.84 -8.17 11.63
CA LEU A 122 -6.20 -9.45 11.45
C LEU A 122 -6.86 -10.51 12.35
N ARG A 123 -6.96 -11.74 11.88
CA ARG A 123 -7.37 -12.90 12.69
C ARG A 123 -6.18 -13.46 13.45
N GLN A 124 -6.48 -14.23 14.48
CA GLN A 124 -5.45 -14.98 15.18
C GLN A 124 -4.74 -15.94 14.21
N GLY A 125 -3.41 -15.90 14.18
CA GLY A 125 -2.58 -16.73 13.30
C GLY A 125 -2.21 -16.07 11.95
N ASP A 126 -2.90 -15.02 11.48
CA ASP A 126 -2.61 -14.39 10.20
C ASP A 126 -1.17 -13.85 10.11
N LEU A 127 -0.67 -13.22 11.19
CA LEU A 127 0.71 -12.72 11.25
C LEU A 127 1.72 -13.86 11.14
N GLN A 128 1.48 -14.97 11.85
CA GLN A 128 2.33 -16.15 11.77
C GLN A 128 2.31 -16.73 10.36
N ARG A 129 1.11 -16.87 9.77
CA ARG A 129 0.95 -17.41 8.41
C ARG A 129 1.69 -16.59 7.37
N LEU A 130 1.57 -15.27 7.42
CA LEU A 130 2.27 -14.36 6.51
C LEU A 130 3.80 -14.48 6.64
N LEU A 131 4.32 -14.59 7.87
CA LEU A 131 5.75 -14.80 8.10
C LEU A 131 6.24 -16.16 7.63
N ASP A 132 5.44 -17.21 7.79
CA ASP A 132 5.78 -18.55 7.31
C ASP A 132 5.84 -18.60 5.79
N LEU A 133 4.88 -17.93 5.14
CA LEU A 133 4.91 -17.76 3.68
C LEU A 133 6.15 -16.99 3.22
N LEU A 134 6.51 -15.90 3.88
CA LEU A 134 7.70 -15.13 3.53
C LEU A 134 8.98 -15.96 3.69
N SER A 135 9.05 -16.79 4.74
CA SER A 135 10.18 -17.68 5.00
C SER A 135 10.27 -18.84 3.99
N GLY A 136 9.11 -19.35 3.58
CA GLY A 136 9.01 -20.49 2.67
C GLY A 136 9.16 -20.13 1.18
N GLN A 137 9.22 -18.84 0.84
CA GLN A 137 9.28 -18.36 -0.55
C GLN A 137 10.55 -17.52 -0.78
N PRO A 138 11.70 -18.12 -1.11
CA PRO A 138 12.98 -17.40 -1.20
C PRO A 138 13.01 -16.25 -2.22
N ARG A 139 12.10 -16.24 -3.19
CA ARG A 139 11.98 -15.18 -4.19
C ARG A 139 10.92 -14.12 -3.82
N ALA A 140 10.19 -14.30 -2.71
CA ALA A 140 9.22 -13.31 -2.26
C ALA A 140 9.91 -12.03 -1.81
N GLY A 141 9.70 -10.96 -2.52
CA GLY A 141 10.12 -9.61 -2.12
C GLY A 141 9.03 -8.90 -1.33
N LEU A 142 7.76 -9.24 -1.57
CA LEU A 142 6.60 -8.68 -0.90
C LEU A 142 5.44 -9.68 -0.92
N ILE A 143 4.71 -9.77 0.20
CA ILE A 143 3.48 -10.57 0.32
C ILE A 143 2.35 -9.66 0.79
N GLY A 144 1.25 -9.66 0.04
CA GLY A 144 -0.02 -9.05 0.45
C GLY A 144 -1.02 -10.08 0.95
N ALA A 145 -2.13 -9.61 1.51
CA ALA A 145 -3.26 -10.43 1.92
C ALA A 145 -4.53 -10.03 1.17
N VAL A 146 -5.54 -10.89 1.19
CA VAL A 146 -6.86 -10.58 0.65
C VAL A 146 -7.56 -9.62 1.59
N VAL A 147 -7.79 -8.41 1.12
CA VAL A 147 -8.53 -7.38 1.85
C VAL A 147 -10.02 -7.59 1.59
N CYS A 148 -10.82 -7.67 2.64
CA CYS A 148 -12.27 -7.88 2.55
C CYS A 148 -13.02 -6.72 3.18
N ASP A 149 -14.23 -6.44 2.67
CA ASP A 149 -15.15 -5.51 3.32
C ASP A 149 -15.83 -6.15 4.56
N ALA A 150 -16.77 -5.42 5.18
CA ALA A 150 -17.48 -5.87 6.37
C ALA A 150 -18.32 -7.14 6.13
N ASP A 151 -18.75 -7.38 4.89
CA ASP A 151 -19.51 -8.57 4.49
C ASP A 151 -18.58 -9.75 4.13
N GLY A 152 -17.27 -9.57 4.22
CA GLY A 152 -16.26 -10.56 3.89
C GLY A 152 -15.99 -10.70 2.38
N LEU A 153 -16.51 -9.80 1.56
CA LEU A 153 -16.29 -9.81 0.12
C LEU A 153 -14.90 -9.23 -0.19
N PRO A 154 -14.11 -9.91 -1.05
CA PRO A 154 -12.79 -9.44 -1.42
C PRO A 154 -12.82 -8.10 -2.15
N ASP A 155 -11.95 -7.18 -1.76
CA ASP A 155 -11.72 -5.95 -2.50
C ASP A 155 -10.94 -6.25 -3.78
N PRO A 156 -11.41 -5.79 -4.95
CA PRO A 156 -10.68 -5.93 -6.21
C PRO A 156 -9.26 -5.36 -6.19
N ALA A 157 -8.96 -4.43 -5.28
CA ALA A 157 -7.62 -3.89 -5.09
C ALA A 157 -6.64 -4.89 -4.44
N SER A 158 -7.12 -6.02 -3.89
CA SER A 158 -6.26 -7.05 -3.30
C SER A 158 -5.35 -7.71 -4.34
N TRP A 159 -5.82 -7.86 -5.55
CA TRP A 159 -5.10 -8.51 -6.65
C TRP A 159 -5.17 -7.68 -7.93
N ARG A 160 -4.08 -7.05 -8.29
CA ARG A 160 -4.04 -6.09 -9.41
C ARG A 160 -2.88 -6.37 -10.36
N ARG A 161 -3.04 -5.86 -11.57
CA ARG A 161 -1.97 -5.66 -12.53
C ARG A 161 -1.51 -4.20 -12.52
N ASP A 162 -0.35 -3.95 -13.11
CA ASP A 162 0.13 -2.58 -13.36
C ASP A 162 -0.90 -1.78 -14.17
N PRO A 163 -1.18 -0.52 -13.79
CA PRO A 163 -2.14 0.33 -14.50
C PRO A 163 -1.53 0.93 -15.78
N LEU A 164 -1.03 0.06 -16.68
CA LEU A 164 -0.49 0.49 -17.97
C LEU A 164 -1.57 1.14 -18.83
N LEU A 165 -1.18 2.13 -19.63
CA LEU A 165 -2.09 2.87 -20.51
C LEU A 165 -2.92 1.93 -21.39
N GLN A 166 -2.31 0.91 -21.98
CA GLN A 166 -2.98 -0.06 -22.82
C GLN A 166 -4.10 -0.81 -22.07
N ARG A 167 -3.86 -1.22 -20.81
CA ARG A 167 -4.87 -1.88 -19.98
C ARG A 167 -6.02 -0.94 -19.60
N SER A 168 -5.67 0.31 -19.30
CA SER A 168 -6.67 1.36 -19.01
C SER A 168 -7.56 1.63 -20.22
N LEU A 169 -6.99 1.72 -21.41
CA LEU A 169 -7.72 1.90 -22.66
C LEU A 169 -8.61 0.69 -22.99
N ASN A 170 -8.11 -0.53 -22.82
CA ASN A 170 -8.90 -1.75 -23.01
C ASN A 170 -10.12 -1.77 -22.07
N SER A 171 -9.93 -1.37 -20.83
CA SER A 171 -11.02 -1.27 -19.85
C SER A 171 -12.07 -0.23 -20.23
N LEU A 172 -11.64 0.96 -20.70
CA LEU A 172 -12.53 2.03 -21.13
C LEU A 172 -13.32 1.67 -22.41
N LEU A 173 -12.69 0.93 -23.32
CA LEU A 173 -13.30 0.54 -24.60
C LEU A 173 -14.12 -0.76 -24.51
N GLY A 174 -14.27 -1.34 -23.31
CA GLY A 174 -14.99 -2.60 -23.11
C GLY A 174 -14.37 -3.79 -23.86
N ARG A 175 -13.08 -3.68 -24.26
CA ARG A 175 -12.40 -4.74 -24.99
C ARG A 175 -12.05 -5.90 -24.06
N SER A 176 -12.18 -7.13 -24.56
CA SER A 176 -11.68 -8.33 -23.91
C SER A 176 -10.16 -8.28 -23.90
N GLY A 177 -9.59 -7.80 -22.79
CA GLY A 177 -8.16 -7.67 -22.58
C GLY A 177 -7.84 -7.71 -21.08
N GLU A 178 -6.56 -7.72 -20.75
CA GLU A 178 -6.17 -7.67 -19.35
C GLU A 178 -6.60 -6.33 -18.73
N LYS A 179 -7.50 -6.41 -17.74
CA LYS A 179 -7.90 -5.28 -16.90
C LYS A 179 -6.88 -5.07 -15.76
N VAL A 180 -6.85 -3.88 -15.19
CA VAL A 180 -6.00 -3.57 -14.02
C VAL A 180 -6.42 -4.43 -12.82
N ASN A 181 -7.70 -4.46 -12.48
CA ASN A 181 -8.22 -5.35 -11.44
C ASN A 181 -8.45 -6.75 -12.02
N ILE A 182 -8.06 -7.76 -11.27
CA ILE A 182 -8.26 -9.16 -11.65
C ILE A 182 -9.64 -9.59 -11.16
N GLU A 183 -10.61 -9.65 -12.08
CA GLU A 183 -12.01 -9.96 -11.80
C GLU A 183 -12.27 -11.48 -11.85
N ARG A 184 -11.51 -12.25 -11.11
CA ARG A 184 -11.72 -13.69 -10.94
C ARG A 184 -11.66 -14.06 -9.47
N GLU A 185 -12.20 -15.21 -9.12
CA GLU A 185 -12.09 -15.73 -7.76
C GLU A 185 -10.62 -15.79 -7.33
N ILE A 186 -10.34 -15.30 -6.11
CA ILE A 186 -9.01 -15.35 -5.53
C ILE A 186 -8.79 -16.76 -4.99
N PRO A 187 -7.80 -17.52 -5.52
CA PRO A 187 -7.47 -18.84 -5.01
C PRO A 187 -7.10 -18.79 -3.53
N ALA A 188 -7.34 -19.87 -2.80
CA ALA A 188 -6.90 -20.00 -1.42
C ALA A 188 -5.38 -20.19 -1.30
N GLU A 189 -4.72 -20.59 -2.39
CA GLU A 189 -3.26 -20.73 -2.44
C GLU A 189 -2.58 -19.37 -2.58
N VAL A 190 -1.26 -19.37 -2.40
CA VAL A 190 -0.41 -18.22 -2.70
C VAL A 190 -0.28 -18.07 -4.22
N VAL A 191 -0.59 -16.88 -4.71
CA VAL A 191 -0.49 -16.57 -6.15
C VAL A 191 0.43 -15.38 -6.40
N GLU A 192 1.09 -15.38 -7.56
CA GLU A 192 1.86 -14.24 -8.01
C GLU A 192 0.94 -13.11 -8.47
N ALA A 193 1.32 -11.88 -8.11
CA ALA A 193 0.60 -10.66 -8.46
C ALA A 193 1.57 -9.62 -9.04
N GLU A 194 1.07 -8.76 -9.93
CA GLU A 194 1.85 -7.58 -10.31
C GLU A 194 1.78 -6.51 -9.21
N ALA A 195 0.64 -6.39 -8.53
CA ALA A 195 0.50 -5.54 -7.36
C ALA A 195 -0.59 -6.07 -6.41
N VAL A 196 -0.40 -5.83 -5.12
CA VAL A 196 -1.33 -6.11 -4.04
C VAL A 196 -1.80 -4.80 -3.40
N SER A 197 -2.76 -4.88 -2.48
CA SER A 197 -3.26 -3.71 -1.76
C SER A 197 -2.23 -3.18 -0.76
N GLY A 198 -2.08 -1.86 -0.67
CA GLY A 198 -1.29 -1.19 0.36
C GLY A 198 -1.80 -1.37 1.78
N ALA A 199 -3.00 -1.95 1.94
CA ALA A 199 -3.59 -2.15 3.26
C ALA A 199 -2.85 -3.19 4.11
N VAL A 200 -2.23 -4.20 3.45
CA VAL A 200 -1.44 -5.25 4.11
C VAL A 200 -0.25 -5.60 3.21
N MET A 201 0.94 -5.21 3.59
CA MET A 201 2.18 -5.45 2.82
C MET A 201 3.27 -5.95 3.76
N LEU A 202 3.59 -7.24 3.69
CA LEU A 202 4.70 -7.85 4.42
C LEU A 202 5.91 -8.00 3.50
N MET A 203 7.10 -7.61 3.98
CA MET A 203 8.34 -7.78 3.23
C MET A 203 9.57 -7.87 4.14
N PRO A 204 10.70 -8.45 3.69
CA PRO A 204 11.95 -8.37 4.42
C PRO A 204 12.35 -6.90 4.64
N ARG A 205 12.75 -6.53 5.87
CA ARG A 205 13.22 -5.17 6.16
C ARG A 205 14.40 -4.77 5.27
N ALA A 206 15.31 -5.70 5.01
CA ALA A 206 16.43 -5.45 4.10
C ALA A 206 15.98 -5.13 2.66
N MET A 207 14.87 -5.73 2.18
CA MET A 207 14.29 -5.41 0.88
C MET A 207 13.72 -3.99 0.87
N PHE A 208 12.95 -3.63 1.90
CA PHE A 208 12.41 -2.27 2.03
C PHE A 208 13.52 -1.21 2.03
N GLN A 209 14.58 -1.45 2.79
CA GLN A 209 15.75 -0.57 2.83
C GLN A 209 16.48 -0.50 1.49
N ARG A 210 16.66 -1.62 0.80
CA ARG A 210 17.28 -1.68 -0.53
C ARG A 210 16.50 -0.88 -1.58
N LEU A 211 15.17 -0.88 -1.47
CA LEU A 211 14.30 -0.09 -2.33
C LEU A 211 14.28 1.41 -1.96
N GLY A 212 14.86 1.80 -0.83
CA GLY A 212 14.76 3.17 -0.30
C GLY A 212 13.39 3.50 0.30
N GLY A 213 12.59 2.47 0.65
CA GLY A 213 11.24 2.63 1.18
C GLY A 213 10.19 3.00 0.11
N PHE A 214 9.10 3.62 0.55
CA PHE A 214 8.12 4.23 -0.35
C PHE A 214 8.71 5.46 -1.02
N ASP A 215 8.30 5.72 -2.26
CA ASP A 215 8.61 6.96 -2.95
C ASP A 215 7.77 8.12 -2.35
N GLU A 216 8.45 9.06 -1.69
CA GLU A 216 7.82 10.11 -0.87
C GLU A 216 7.04 11.16 -1.65
N ASP A 217 7.17 11.18 -2.98
CA ASP A 217 6.37 12.05 -3.84
C ASP A 217 4.93 11.54 -4.04
N TYR A 218 4.62 10.29 -3.61
CA TYR A 218 3.24 9.82 -3.45
C TYR A 218 2.74 10.20 -2.05
N PHE A 219 1.88 11.19 -1.99
CA PHE A 219 1.28 11.59 -0.73
C PHE A 219 0.27 10.55 -0.23
N LEU A 220 -0.58 10.05 -1.13
CA LEU A 220 -1.64 9.08 -0.86
C LEU A 220 -2.09 8.43 -2.18
N HIS A 221 -2.20 7.11 -2.19
CA HIS A 221 -2.49 6.23 -3.33
C HIS A 221 -1.37 6.13 -4.37
N CYS A 222 -1.27 4.96 -4.97
CA CYS A 222 -0.29 4.51 -5.95
C CYS A 222 1.13 4.28 -5.40
N GLU A 223 1.43 4.59 -4.15
CA GLU A 223 2.69 4.22 -3.48
C GLU A 223 2.87 2.71 -3.37
N ASP A 224 1.76 1.98 -3.17
CA ASP A 224 1.70 0.52 -3.14
C ASP A 224 2.01 -0.09 -4.52
N LEU A 225 1.42 0.45 -5.57
CA LEU A 225 1.69 0.05 -6.96
C LEU A 225 3.16 0.31 -7.32
N ASP A 226 3.70 1.46 -6.93
CA ASP A 226 5.10 1.81 -7.17
C ASP A 226 6.06 0.86 -6.44
N LEU A 227 5.78 0.56 -5.17
CA LEU A 227 6.61 -0.35 -4.38
C LEU A 227 6.58 -1.77 -4.96
N CYS A 228 5.40 -2.32 -5.31
CA CYS A 228 5.25 -3.61 -5.96
C CYS A 228 6.03 -3.68 -7.28
N ARG A 229 5.95 -2.62 -8.09
CA ARG A 229 6.69 -2.55 -9.36
C ARG A 229 8.20 -2.57 -9.12
N ARG A 230 8.72 -1.78 -8.19
CA ARG A 230 10.16 -1.74 -7.88
C ARG A 230 10.68 -3.07 -7.30
N VAL A 231 9.87 -3.80 -6.53
CA VAL A 231 10.20 -5.17 -6.08
C VAL A 231 10.42 -6.09 -7.28
N ARG A 232 9.49 -6.07 -8.25
CA ARG A 232 9.56 -6.90 -9.46
C ARG A 232 10.71 -6.48 -10.39
N ASP A 233 10.98 -5.20 -10.50
CA ASP A 233 12.12 -4.68 -11.28
C ASP A 233 13.48 -5.16 -10.74
N LEU A 234 13.56 -5.50 -9.44
CA LEU A 234 14.73 -6.16 -8.85
C LEU A 234 14.75 -7.70 -9.07
N GLY A 235 13.74 -8.26 -9.76
CA GLY A 235 13.65 -9.70 -10.06
C GLY A 235 13.05 -10.55 -8.94
N TYR A 236 12.43 -9.93 -7.93
CA TYR A 236 11.69 -10.61 -6.87
C TYR A 236 10.20 -10.71 -7.21
N GLN A 237 9.51 -11.61 -6.50
CA GLN A 237 8.08 -11.82 -6.67
C GLN A 237 7.28 -10.97 -5.68
N VAL A 238 6.15 -10.45 -6.15
CA VAL A 238 5.06 -9.95 -5.33
C VAL A 238 4.03 -11.06 -5.28
N LEU A 239 3.65 -11.47 -4.09
CA LEU A 239 2.74 -12.60 -3.86
C LEU A 239 1.48 -12.11 -3.11
N LEU A 240 0.35 -12.75 -3.41
CA LEU A 240 -0.88 -12.61 -2.66
C LEU A 240 -1.13 -13.90 -1.89
N ALA A 241 -1.25 -13.81 -0.55
CA ALA A 241 -1.67 -14.91 0.31
C ALA A 241 -3.20 -15.04 0.25
N GLY A 242 -3.70 -15.96 -0.55
CA GLY A 242 -5.14 -16.10 -0.81
C GLY A 242 -5.92 -16.66 0.39
N ASP A 243 -5.24 -17.38 1.28
CA ASP A 243 -5.80 -17.92 2.53
C ASP A 243 -5.82 -16.93 3.69
N VAL A 244 -5.10 -15.80 3.59
CA VAL A 244 -5.11 -14.74 4.62
C VAL A 244 -6.10 -13.65 4.21
N ARG A 245 -7.23 -13.59 4.94
CA ARG A 245 -8.32 -12.65 4.67
C ARG A 245 -8.45 -11.64 5.81
N VAL A 246 -8.19 -10.36 5.50
CA VAL A 246 -8.15 -9.25 6.46
C VAL A 246 -9.36 -8.36 6.25
N LEU A 247 -10.16 -8.15 7.30
CA LEU A 247 -11.28 -7.21 7.24
C LEU A 247 -10.74 -5.78 7.22
N HIS A 248 -11.28 -4.93 6.36
CA HIS A 248 -10.86 -3.55 6.18
C HIS A 248 -12.09 -2.62 6.22
N GLY A 249 -12.12 -1.75 7.20
CA GLY A 249 -13.22 -0.81 7.42
C GLY A 249 -13.20 0.36 6.46
N LYS A 250 -13.35 0.12 5.15
CA LYS A 250 -13.21 1.13 4.07
C LYS A 250 -13.39 2.58 4.50
N GLY A 251 -12.28 3.29 4.64
CA GLY A 251 -12.22 4.73 4.43
C GLY A 251 -12.79 5.61 5.54
N SER A 252 -12.61 5.30 6.81
CA SER A 252 -12.97 6.22 7.89
C SER A 252 -12.26 7.56 7.74
N SER A 253 -10.96 7.58 7.51
CA SER A 253 -10.13 8.79 7.33
C SER A 253 -10.39 9.54 6.01
N SER A 254 -10.79 8.83 4.95
CA SER A 254 -10.92 9.40 3.59
C SER A 254 -12.29 10.03 3.30
N ARG A 255 -13.33 9.64 4.05
CA ARG A 255 -14.74 10.03 3.77
C ARG A 255 -14.99 11.53 3.89
N HIS A 256 -14.27 12.21 4.75
CA HIS A 256 -14.47 13.62 5.04
C HIS A 256 -13.80 14.57 4.04
N ARG A 257 -12.85 14.10 3.21
CA ARG A 257 -12.09 14.92 2.27
C ARG A 257 -12.01 14.30 0.85
N PRO A 258 -13.13 13.93 0.21
CA PRO A 258 -13.11 13.15 -1.03
C PRO A 258 -12.40 13.85 -2.20
N VAL A 259 -12.53 15.17 -2.33
CA VAL A 259 -11.83 15.94 -3.38
C VAL A 259 -10.32 15.93 -3.17
N PHE A 260 -9.86 16.08 -1.92
CA PHE A 260 -8.45 16.01 -1.56
C PHE A 260 -7.87 14.63 -1.90
N VAL A 261 -8.54 13.56 -1.48
CA VAL A 261 -8.13 12.18 -1.75
C VAL A 261 -8.11 11.91 -3.26
N SER A 262 -9.16 12.32 -3.98
CA SER A 262 -9.24 12.17 -5.42
C SER A 262 -8.09 12.90 -6.15
N ARG A 263 -7.77 14.13 -5.74
CA ARG A 263 -6.66 14.91 -6.31
C ARG A 263 -5.32 14.16 -6.14
N HIS A 264 -5.04 13.65 -4.94
CA HIS A 264 -3.79 12.90 -4.68
C HIS A 264 -3.74 11.60 -5.46
N LYS A 265 -4.86 10.87 -5.57
CA LYS A 265 -4.98 9.67 -6.42
C LYS A 265 -4.63 9.98 -7.88
N HIS A 266 -5.20 11.05 -8.47
CA HIS A 266 -4.91 11.41 -9.86
C HIS A 266 -3.46 11.89 -10.05
N ARG A 267 -2.89 12.61 -9.06
CA ARG A 267 -1.47 12.96 -9.05
C ARG A 267 -0.59 11.71 -8.98
N GLY A 268 -0.95 10.75 -8.14
CA GLY A 268 -0.25 9.46 -8.04
C GLY A 268 -0.33 8.64 -9.33
N MET A 269 -1.51 8.57 -9.97
CA MET A 269 -1.68 7.92 -11.28
C MET A 269 -0.77 8.55 -12.35
N TRP A 270 -0.73 9.87 -12.42
CA TRP A 270 0.17 10.58 -13.34
C TRP A 270 1.64 10.28 -13.06
N ARG A 271 2.06 10.32 -11.76
CA ARG A 271 3.44 10.00 -11.37
C ARG A 271 3.80 8.57 -11.75
N TRP A 272 2.92 7.60 -11.44
CA TRP A 272 3.13 6.20 -11.77
C TRP A 272 3.29 5.99 -13.27
N PHE A 273 2.40 6.57 -14.09
CA PHE A 273 2.49 6.55 -15.54
C PHE A 273 3.83 7.10 -16.04
N ARG A 274 4.22 8.27 -15.57
CA ARG A 274 5.49 8.91 -15.95
C ARG A 274 6.72 8.08 -15.59
N LYS A 275 6.66 7.37 -14.48
CA LYS A 275 7.80 6.62 -13.94
C LYS A 275 7.94 5.23 -14.56
N HIS A 276 6.83 4.54 -14.84
CA HIS A 276 6.82 3.12 -15.13
C HIS A 276 6.25 2.73 -16.50
N ASP A 277 5.38 3.55 -17.09
CA ASP A 277 4.76 3.20 -18.38
C ASP A 277 5.68 3.58 -19.56
N PRO A 278 6.05 2.64 -20.44
CA PRO A 278 6.86 2.94 -21.63
C PRO A 278 6.23 4.02 -22.54
N ALA A 279 4.89 4.10 -22.61
CA ALA A 279 4.17 5.09 -23.41
C ALA A 279 4.44 6.54 -22.96
N ALA A 280 4.89 6.74 -21.71
CA ALA A 280 5.24 8.06 -21.18
C ALA A 280 6.47 8.70 -21.83
N ARG A 281 7.26 7.91 -22.59
CA ARG A 281 8.42 8.41 -23.34
C ARG A 281 8.00 9.28 -24.53
N ASN A 282 6.82 9.06 -25.10
CA ASN A 282 6.26 9.89 -26.17
C ASN A 282 5.57 11.12 -25.56
N PRO A 283 6.02 12.35 -25.84
CA PRO A 283 5.48 13.56 -25.23
C PRO A 283 4.02 13.83 -25.62
N LEU A 284 3.60 13.48 -26.83
CA LEU A 284 2.21 13.63 -27.27
C LEU A 284 1.29 12.69 -26.50
N THR A 285 1.69 11.41 -26.37
CA THR A 285 0.95 10.44 -25.56
C THR A 285 0.88 10.88 -24.09
N ALA A 286 2.00 11.37 -23.55
CA ALA A 286 2.04 11.89 -22.19
C ALA A 286 1.09 13.07 -21.99
N GLY A 287 1.04 14.01 -22.96
CA GLY A 287 0.09 15.12 -22.94
C GLY A 287 -1.37 14.68 -22.95
N VAL A 288 -1.73 13.72 -23.81
CA VAL A 288 -3.09 13.17 -23.88
C VAL A 288 -3.48 12.46 -22.58
N VAL A 289 -2.58 11.64 -22.02
CA VAL A 289 -2.82 10.95 -20.73
C VAL A 289 -2.98 11.96 -19.60
N TRP A 290 -2.15 13.00 -19.55
CA TRP A 290 -2.27 14.08 -18.56
C TRP A 290 -3.65 14.76 -18.65
N LEU A 291 -4.05 15.16 -19.85
CA LEU A 291 -5.37 15.75 -20.09
C LEU A 291 -6.50 14.79 -19.65
N GLY A 292 -6.40 13.50 -20.00
CA GLY A 292 -7.39 12.50 -19.62
C GLY A 292 -7.52 12.35 -18.10
N ILE A 293 -6.39 12.23 -17.38
CA ILE A 293 -6.37 12.11 -15.92
C ILE A 293 -7.00 13.34 -15.27
N TRP A 294 -6.62 14.54 -15.66
CA TRP A 294 -7.11 15.76 -15.03
C TRP A 294 -8.54 16.12 -15.45
N SER A 295 -8.96 15.82 -16.68
CA SER A 295 -10.37 15.95 -17.10
C SER A 295 -11.26 15.01 -16.30
N HIS A 296 -10.84 13.76 -16.08
CA HIS A 296 -11.56 12.81 -15.23
C HIS A 296 -11.67 13.29 -13.77
N PHE A 297 -10.59 13.84 -13.20
CA PHE A 297 -10.62 14.47 -11.89
C PHE A 297 -11.67 15.58 -11.83
N LEU A 298 -11.60 16.55 -12.77
CA LEU A 298 -12.51 17.68 -12.80
C LEU A 298 -13.98 17.26 -12.95
N ALA A 299 -14.26 16.25 -13.76
CA ALA A 299 -15.61 15.70 -13.94
C ALA A 299 -16.18 15.07 -12.65
N GLN A 300 -15.33 14.56 -11.75
CA GLN A 300 -15.78 13.97 -10.48
C GLN A 300 -16.03 14.99 -9.38
N VAL A 301 -15.39 16.17 -9.43
CA VAL A 301 -15.45 17.19 -8.35
C VAL A 301 -16.88 17.63 -8.04
N PRO A 302 -17.76 17.95 -9.00
CA PRO A 302 -19.13 18.37 -8.67
C PRO A 302 -19.92 17.32 -7.88
N ALA A 303 -19.84 16.07 -8.29
CA ALA A 303 -20.52 14.96 -7.60
C ALA A 303 -19.99 14.75 -6.17
N GLN A 304 -18.67 14.89 -5.99
CA GLN A 304 -18.04 14.76 -4.67
C GLN A 304 -18.45 15.90 -3.73
N LEU A 305 -18.46 17.13 -4.22
CA LEU A 305 -18.92 18.31 -3.46
C LEU A 305 -20.40 18.19 -3.08
N TRP A 306 -21.23 17.76 -4.01
CA TRP A 306 -22.66 17.55 -3.75
C TRP A 306 -22.92 16.49 -2.66
N ARG A 307 -22.17 15.37 -2.68
CA ARG A 307 -22.22 14.35 -1.61
C ARG A 307 -21.84 14.93 -0.26
N LEU A 308 -20.78 15.76 -0.19
CA LEU A 308 -20.37 16.45 1.05
C LEU A 308 -21.44 17.39 1.57
N LEU A 309 -22.08 18.18 0.70
CA LEU A 309 -23.15 19.11 1.09
C LEU A 309 -24.38 18.36 1.62
N ARG A 310 -24.74 17.23 0.99
CA ARG A 310 -25.84 16.38 1.49
C ARG A 310 -25.52 15.75 2.85
N ALA A 311 -24.31 15.24 3.04
CA ALA A 311 -23.90 14.66 4.31
C ALA A 311 -23.94 15.69 5.46
N LYS A 312 -23.50 16.94 5.22
CA LYS A 312 -23.60 18.04 6.19
C LYS A 312 -25.05 18.38 6.53
N LYS A 313 -25.95 18.42 5.54
CA LYS A 313 -27.41 18.69 5.80
C LYS A 313 -28.06 17.57 6.61
N ALA A 314 -27.72 16.31 6.36
CA ALA A 314 -28.23 15.15 7.10
C ALA A 314 -27.73 15.12 8.55
N GLY A 315 -26.48 15.55 8.79
CA GLY A 315 -25.88 15.66 10.13
C GLY A 315 -26.54 16.76 10.97
N ASN A 316 -26.80 17.94 10.37
CA ASN A 316 -27.44 19.06 11.07
C ASN A 316 -28.93 18.80 11.38
N GLY A 317 -29.61 17.97 10.60
CA GLY A 317 -31.03 17.61 10.86
C GLY A 317 -31.25 16.66 12.03
N ARG A 318 -30.22 15.93 12.47
CA ARG A 318 -30.28 15.01 13.62
C ARG A 318 -30.05 15.70 14.97
N VAL A 319 -29.42 16.86 14.98
CA VAL A 319 -29.17 17.64 16.21
C VAL A 319 -30.38 18.54 16.56
N ALA A 320 -31.24 18.87 15.59
CA ALA A 320 -32.43 19.73 15.80
C ALA A 320 -33.74 18.99 16.17
N GLY A 321 -33.69 17.65 16.27
CA GLY A 321 -34.87 16.81 16.56
C GLY A 321 -34.82 16.05 17.89
N GLY A 322 -33.94 16.46 18.82
CA GLY A 322 -33.76 15.85 20.14
C GLY A 322 -33.99 16.86 21.25
N GLU A 323 -35.23 17.37 21.37
CA GLU A 323 -35.77 17.97 22.59
C GLU A 323 -36.98 17.17 23.04
#